data_e4d92d5a4c82250719439b8632f03eab
#
_entry.id   e4d92d5a4c82250719439b8632f03eab
#
_cell.length_a   1.000
_cell.length_b   1.000
_cell.length_c   1.000
_cell.angle_alpha   90.00
_cell.angle_beta   90.00
_cell.angle_gamma   90.00
#
_symmetry.space_group_name_H-M   'P 1'
#
loop_
_entity.id
_entity.type
_entity.pdbx_description
1 polymer ?
#
loop_
_entity_poly.entity_id
_entity_poly.type
_entity_poly.pdbx_seq_one_letter_code
_entity_poly.pdbx_strand_id
1 'polypeptide(L)'
;MKKWLVASLCLFPFATLAAEQKTDLAVGMAVDQQLSVVIELNHQYRGVIGNDGLALDYLAKKGTFNPDIPVTWYVGVGGWAEWNDDFGFRVPLGLNWDLTHGWDLYGQIQPELSLYKGAELQLGGAVGIKYQF
;
A
#
# COMPACT_ATOMS: atom_id res chain seq x y z
N MET A 1 -14.12 -16.10 -0.70
CA MET A 1 -13.55 -16.81 0.43
C MET A 1 -12.18 -17.38 0.15
N LYS A 2 -11.96 -17.99 -1.00
CA LYS A 2 -10.61 -18.47 -1.37
C LYS A 2 -9.58 -17.37 -1.41
N LYS A 3 -9.97 -16.14 -1.72
CA LYS A 3 -9.08 -14.97 -1.76
C LYS A 3 -8.48 -14.64 -0.38
N TRP A 4 -9.23 -14.87 0.69
CA TRP A 4 -8.75 -14.62 2.05
C TRP A 4 -7.65 -15.58 2.47
N LEU A 5 -7.78 -16.85 2.08
CA LEU A 5 -6.78 -17.88 2.37
C LEU A 5 -5.45 -17.56 1.67
N VAL A 6 -5.51 -17.09 0.44
CA VAL A 6 -4.31 -16.70 -0.31
C VAL A 6 -3.60 -15.54 0.37
N ALA A 7 -4.34 -14.52 0.81
CA ALA A 7 -3.76 -13.38 1.52
C ALA A 7 -3.08 -13.81 2.82
N SER A 8 -3.70 -14.70 3.58
CA SER A 8 -3.12 -15.21 4.83
C SER A 8 -1.83 -15.98 4.59
N LEU A 9 -1.78 -16.80 3.55
CA LEU A 9 -0.58 -17.55 3.20
C LEU A 9 0.57 -16.65 2.74
N CYS A 10 0.27 -15.53 2.12
CA CYS A 10 1.30 -14.58 1.68
C CYS A 10 1.96 -13.82 2.82
N LEU A 11 1.25 -13.62 3.94
CA LEU A 11 1.78 -12.88 5.08
C LEU A 11 2.93 -13.60 5.78
N PHE A 12 2.82 -14.91 5.98
CA PHE A 12 3.82 -15.68 6.71
C PHE A 12 5.20 -15.69 6.04
N PRO A 13 5.33 -15.93 4.73
CA PRO A 13 6.63 -15.88 4.07
C PRO A 13 7.30 -14.52 4.17
N PHE A 14 6.54 -13.44 4.05
CA PHE A 14 7.09 -12.08 4.14
C PHE A 14 7.59 -11.78 5.55
N ALA A 15 6.84 -12.17 6.57
CA ALA A 15 7.25 -11.93 7.96
C ALA A 15 8.54 -12.69 8.29
N THR A 16 8.65 -13.94 7.85
CA THR A 16 9.85 -14.75 8.04
C THR A 16 11.05 -14.15 7.31
N LEU A 17 10.86 -13.74 6.06
CA LEU A 17 11.90 -13.15 5.26
C LEU A 17 12.40 -11.84 5.87
N ALA A 18 11.49 -10.99 6.33
CA ALA A 18 11.84 -9.72 6.96
C ALA A 18 12.64 -9.95 8.24
N ALA A 19 12.25 -10.91 9.07
CA ALA A 19 12.95 -11.24 10.31
C ALA A 19 14.37 -11.74 10.05
N GLU A 20 14.57 -12.58 9.05
CA GLU A 20 15.87 -13.12 8.70
C GLU A 20 16.79 -12.08 8.09
N GLN A 21 16.26 -11.18 7.28
CA GLN A 21 17.06 -10.18 6.57
C GLN A 21 17.11 -8.83 7.29
N LYS A 22 16.51 -8.72 8.47
CA LYS A 22 16.40 -7.46 9.21
C LYS A 22 15.75 -6.36 8.38
N THR A 23 14.80 -6.73 7.52
CA THR A 23 14.03 -5.81 6.68
C THR A 23 12.89 -5.21 7.50
N ASP A 24 12.67 -3.91 7.40
CA ASP A 24 11.53 -3.27 8.05
C ASP A 24 10.24 -3.75 7.39
N LEU A 25 9.36 -4.32 8.19
CA LEU A 25 8.10 -4.86 7.73
C LEU A 25 6.94 -4.19 8.46
N ALA A 26 5.98 -3.68 7.71
CA ALA A 26 4.71 -3.20 8.23
C ALA A 26 3.58 -3.97 7.57
N VAL A 27 2.56 -4.31 8.35
CA VAL A 27 1.39 -5.03 7.85
C VAL A 27 0.16 -4.34 8.42
N GLY A 28 -0.86 -4.22 7.59
CA GLY A 28 -2.08 -3.57 8.03
C GLY A 28 -3.26 -3.84 7.15
N MET A 29 -4.28 -3.00 7.32
CA MET A 29 -5.52 -3.06 6.56
C MET A 29 -5.82 -1.70 5.98
N ALA A 30 -6.47 -1.70 4.84
CA ALA A 30 -6.80 -0.45 4.15
C ALA A 30 -8.07 -0.60 3.34
N VAL A 31 -8.64 0.54 2.96
CA VAL A 31 -9.65 0.62 1.91
C VAL A 31 -8.94 1.22 0.71
N ASP A 32 -8.50 0.38 -0.20
CA ASP A 32 -7.74 0.73 -1.41
C ASP A 32 -8.31 -0.06 -2.58
N GLN A 33 -8.04 -1.35 -2.66
CA GLN A 33 -8.75 -2.25 -3.57
C GLN A 33 -9.96 -2.82 -2.80
N GLN A 34 -10.86 -1.95 -2.41
CA GLN A 34 -11.88 -2.17 -1.38
C GLN A 34 -11.19 -2.60 -0.09
N LEU A 35 -11.80 -3.45 0.72
CA LEU A 35 -11.14 -3.88 1.95
C LEU A 35 -9.91 -4.71 1.60
N SER A 36 -8.75 -4.29 2.08
CA SER A 36 -7.47 -4.81 1.61
C SER A 36 -6.53 -5.08 2.77
N VAL A 37 -5.59 -5.98 2.54
CA VAL A 37 -4.42 -6.18 3.39
C VAL A 37 -3.25 -5.45 2.76
N VAL A 38 -2.48 -4.74 3.58
CA VAL A 38 -1.32 -3.95 3.14
C VAL A 38 -0.07 -4.55 3.74
N ILE A 39 0.94 -4.73 2.89
CA ILE A 39 2.28 -5.15 3.31
C ILE A 39 3.26 -4.11 2.80
N GLU A 40 4.09 -3.59 3.70
CA GLU A 40 5.07 -2.57 3.33
C GLU A 40 6.46 -3.00 3.78
N LEU A 41 7.41 -2.95 2.86
CA LEU A 41 8.80 -3.33 3.11
C LEU A 41 9.69 -2.10 3.02
N ASN A 42 10.51 -1.88 4.06
CA ASN A 42 11.48 -0.78 4.14
C ASN A 42 10.85 0.60 3.95
N HIS A 43 9.55 0.74 4.24
CA HIS A 43 8.78 1.97 4.00
C HIS A 43 8.85 2.43 2.53
N GLN A 44 9.22 1.56 1.62
CA GLN A 44 9.48 1.90 0.23
C GLN A 44 8.66 1.06 -0.75
N TYR A 45 8.46 -0.22 -0.46
CA TYR A 45 7.68 -1.12 -1.31
C TYR A 45 6.38 -1.46 -0.60
N ARG A 46 5.26 -1.23 -1.27
CA ARG A 46 3.94 -1.49 -0.69
C ARG A 46 3.16 -2.44 -1.59
N GLY A 47 2.71 -3.54 -1.02
CA GLY A 47 1.79 -4.45 -1.68
C GLY A 47 0.42 -4.33 -1.04
N VAL A 48 -0.62 -4.33 -1.86
CA VAL A 48 -2.01 -4.26 -1.42
C VAL A 48 -2.78 -5.37 -2.08
N ILE A 49 -3.46 -6.19 -1.30
CA ILE A 49 -4.30 -7.26 -1.81
C ILE A 49 -5.69 -7.08 -1.21
N GLY A 50 -6.68 -6.92 -2.06
CA GLY A 50 -8.03 -6.63 -1.61
C GLY A 50 -9.10 -7.43 -2.35
N ASN A 51 -10.35 -7.09 -2.05
CA ASN A 51 -11.50 -7.78 -2.63
C ASN A 51 -11.60 -7.54 -4.14
N ASP A 52 -11.19 -6.39 -4.63
CA ASP A 52 -11.27 -6.05 -6.05
C ASP A 52 -10.03 -6.42 -6.84
N GLY A 53 -8.87 -6.50 -6.19
CA GLY A 53 -7.65 -6.76 -6.92
C GLY A 53 -6.41 -6.59 -6.07
N LEU A 54 -5.30 -6.32 -6.74
CA LEU A 54 -4.02 -6.08 -6.07
C LEU A 54 -3.34 -4.85 -6.63
N ALA A 55 -2.41 -4.31 -5.85
CA ALA A 55 -1.60 -3.17 -6.28
C ALA A 55 -0.20 -3.31 -5.70
N LEU A 56 0.78 -2.82 -6.45
CA LEU A 56 2.17 -2.77 -6.01
C LEU A 56 2.68 -1.36 -6.25
N ASP A 57 3.17 -0.73 -5.20
CA ASP A 57 3.65 0.65 -5.25
C ASP A 57 5.10 0.72 -4.80
N TYR A 58 5.85 1.58 -5.47
CA TYR A 58 7.18 1.98 -5.06
C TYR A 58 7.11 3.42 -4.57
N LEU A 59 7.41 3.63 -3.28
CA LEU A 59 7.36 4.95 -2.67
C LEU A 59 8.70 5.64 -2.92
N ALA A 60 8.76 6.45 -3.96
CA ALA A 60 10.01 6.99 -4.51
C ALA A 60 10.62 8.08 -3.65
N LYS A 61 9.77 8.95 -3.08
CA LYS A 61 10.22 10.06 -2.24
C LYS A 61 9.35 10.19 -1.02
N LYS A 62 9.99 10.55 0.09
CA LYS A 62 9.34 10.81 1.37
C LYS A 62 9.95 12.03 2.01
N GLY A 63 9.20 12.70 2.87
CA GLY A 63 9.73 13.83 3.59
C GLY A 63 8.87 14.18 4.78
N THR A 64 9.37 15.09 5.60
CA THR A 64 8.66 15.58 6.77
C THR A 64 8.28 17.04 6.55
N PHE A 65 7.12 17.44 7.12
CA PHE A 65 6.72 18.85 7.08
C PHE A 65 7.45 19.65 8.17
N ASN A 66 7.50 19.07 9.37
CA ASN A 66 8.07 19.72 10.55
C ASN A 66 8.55 18.61 11.48
N PRO A 67 9.78 18.70 12.06
CA PRO A 67 10.28 17.67 12.98
C PRO A 67 9.37 17.38 14.18
N ASP A 68 8.58 18.37 14.58
CA ASP A 68 7.69 18.24 15.75
C ASP A 68 6.35 17.58 15.43
N ILE A 69 6.06 17.35 14.14
CA ILE A 69 4.80 16.75 13.71
C ILE A 69 5.08 15.33 13.19
N PRO A 70 4.42 14.29 13.74
CA PRO A 70 4.68 12.91 13.34
C PRO A 70 3.97 12.54 12.04
N VAL A 71 4.01 13.42 11.05
CA VAL A 71 3.40 13.22 9.74
C VAL A 71 4.47 13.37 8.66
N THR A 72 4.55 12.38 7.79
CA THR A 72 5.41 12.41 6.61
C THR A 72 4.55 12.38 5.36
N TRP A 73 5.05 13.01 4.31
CA TRP A 73 4.42 12.89 2.99
C TRP A 73 5.20 11.87 2.17
N TYR A 74 4.53 11.31 1.17
CA TYR A 74 5.21 10.43 0.23
C TYR A 74 4.61 10.57 -1.16
N VAL A 75 5.42 10.25 -2.15
CA VAL A 75 5.01 10.15 -3.55
C VAL A 75 5.63 8.89 -4.14
N GLY A 76 4.87 8.18 -4.92
CA GLY A 76 5.35 6.94 -5.50
C GLY A 76 4.81 6.69 -6.89
N VAL A 77 5.09 5.53 -7.39
CA VAL A 77 4.59 5.03 -8.66
C VAL A 77 4.28 3.55 -8.48
N GLY A 78 3.19 3.10 -9.05
CA GLY A 78 2.81 1.71 -8.92
C GLY A 78 1.92 1.22 -10.04
N GLY A 79 1.58 -0.05 -9.94
CA GLY A 79 0.66 -0.71 -10.85
C GLY A 79 -0.44 -1.39 -10.06
N TRP A 80 -1.58 -1.57 -10.69
CA TRP A 80 -2.72 -2.24 -10.07
C TRP A 80 -3.40 -3.14 -11.09
N ALA A 81 -4.05 -4.17 -10.57
CA ALA A 81 -4.82 -5.10 -11.41
C ALA A 81 -6.04 -5.55 -10.61
N GLU A 82 -7.19 -5.55 -11.24
CA GLU A 82 -8.43 -6.04 -10.66
C GLU A 82 -8.71 -7.47 -11.10
N TRP A 83 -9.45 -8.20 -10.28
CA TRP A 83 -9.77 -9.59 -10.58
C TRP A 83 -10.66 -9.74 -11.81
N ASN A 84 -11.31 -8.65 -12.25
CA ASN A 84 -12.16 -8.63 -13.45
C ASN A 84 -11.41 -8.21 -14.72
N ASP A 85 -10.08 -8.37 -14.72
CA ASP A 85 -9.18 -8.10 -15.84
C ASP A 85 -8.81 -6.63 -16.08
N ASP A 86 -9.32 -5.68 -15.30
CA ASP A 86 -8.90 -4.29 -15.40
C ASP A 86 -7.52 -4.12 -14.78
N PHE A 87 -6.70 -3.25 -15.35
CA PHE A 87 -5.35 -3.01 -14.85
C PHE A 87 -4.86 -1.64 -15.29
N GLY A 88 -3.80 -1.17 -14.63
CA GLY A 88 -3.23 0.12 -14.98
C GLY A 88 -2.08 0.53 -14.08
N PHE A 89 -1.73 1.80 -14.17
CA PHE A 89 -0.70 2.43 -13.36
C PHE A 89 -1.33 3.48 -12.45
N ARG A 90 -0.64 3.77 -11.34
CA ARG A 90 -1.08 4.82 -10.43
C ARG A 90 0.12 5.55 -9.82
N VAL A 91 -0.12 6.78 -9.38
CA VAL A 91 0.87 7.59 -8.68
C VAL A 91 0.30 7.95 -7.31
N PRO A 92 0.63 7.19 -6.26
CA PRO A 92 0.14 7.52 -4.93
C PRO A 92 0.82 8.78 -4.38
N LEU A 93 0.01 9.68 -3.86
CA LEU A 93 0.43 10.91 -3.19
C LEU A 93 -0.24 10.92 -1.84
N GLY A 94 0.52 10.80 -0.77
CA GLY A 94 -0.11 10.59 0.52
C GLY A 94 0.64 11.12 1.71
N LEU A 95 0.00 10.92 2.86
CA LEU A 95 0.52 11.27 4.16
C LEU A 95 0.53 10.03 5.03
N ASN A 96 1.59 9.87 5.80
CA ASN A 96 1.72 8.81 6.79
C ASN A 96 1.83 9.46 8.16
N TRP A 97 0.96 9.06 9.06
CA TRP A 97 0.92 9.59 10.41
C TRP A 97 1.37 8.53 11.39
N ASP A 98 2.50 8.77 12.05
CA ASP A 98 3.01 7.89 13.09
C ASP A 98 2.17 8.10 14.35
N LEU A 99 1.38 7.09 14.73
CA LEU A 99 0.56 7.16 15.92
C LEU A 99 1.41 6.86 17.17
N THR A 100 1.36 5.63 17.64
CA THR A 100 2.14 5.26 18.83
C THR A 100 2.36 3.75 18.82
N HIS A 101 3.44 3.31 19.46
CA HIS A 101 3.76 1.88 19.60
C HIS A 101 3.84 1.10 18.29
N GLY A 102 4.34 1.75 17.22
CA GLY A 102 4.50 1.10 15.94
C GLY A 102 3.30 1.14 15.01
N TRP A 103 2.22 1.79 15.40
CA TRP A 103 1.04 1.96 14.56
C TRP A 103 1.14 3.20 13.69
N ASP A 104 0.84 3.05 12.41
CA ASP A 104 0.79 4.15 11.45
C ASP A 104 -0.57 4.21 10.78
N LEU A 105 -1.05 5.42 10.56
CA LEU A 105 -2.23 5.70 9.77
C LEU A 105 -1.78 6.37 8.47
N TYR A 106 -2.31 5.96 7.33
CA TYR A 106 -2.02 6.67 6.10
C TYR A 106 -3.27 6.97 5.30
N GLY A 107 -3.19 8.05 4.52
CA GLY A 107 -4.21 8.40 3.56
C GLY A 107 -3.55 8.91 2.32
N GLN A 108 -4.11 8.58 1.17
CA GLN A 108 -3.52 9.00 -0.10
C GLN A 108 -4.59 9.25 -1.15
N ILE A 109 -4.24 10.10 -2.11
CA ILE A 109 -4.94 10.19 -3.38
C ILE A 109 -4.02 9.62 -4.44
N GLN A 110 -4.61 9.02 -5.47
CA GLN A 110 -3.82 8.41 -6.52
C GLN A 110 -4.45 8.64 -7.88
N PRO A 111 -3.84 9.50 -8.71
CA PRO A 111 -4.19 9.52 -10.12
C PRO A 111 -3.88 8.14 -10.72
N GLU A 112 -4.82 7.59 -11.45
CA GLU A 112 -4.71 6.25 -12.02
C GLU A 112 -4.91 6.30 -13.51
N LEU A 113 -4.19 5.46 -14.23
CA LEU A 113 -4.36 5.27 -15.66
C LEU A 113 -4.78 3.84 -15.92
N SER A 114 -6.02 3.65 -16.34
CA SER A 114 -6.54 2.34 -16.71
C SER A 114 -6.16 2.04 -18.15
N LEU A 115 -5.65 0.84 -18.40
CA LEU A 115 -5.18 0.44 -19.72
C LEU A 115 -6.01 -0.68 -20.35
N TYR A 116 -7.01 -1.18 -19.64
CA TYR A 116 -7.75 -2.37 -20.08
C TYR A 116 -8.51 -2.15 -21.39
N LYS A 117 -9.21 -1.04 -21.51
CA LYS A 117 -10.00 -0.73 -22.72
C LYS A 117 -9.53 0.55 -23.39
N GLY A 118 -8.23 0.80 -23.34
CA GLY A 118 -7.64 2.05 -23.79
C GLY A 118 -7.26 2.91 -22.60
N ALA A 119 -6.47 3.96 -22.83
CA ALA A 119 -6.00 4.81 -21.77
C ALA A 119 -7.12 5.67 -21.20
N GLU A 120 -7.43 5.51 -19.91
CA GLU A 120 -8.45 6.28 -19.23
C GLU A 120 -7.92 6.77 -17.90
N LEU A 121 -7.94 8.09 -17.70
CA LEU A 121 -7.45 8.72 -16.48
C LEU A 121 -8.55 8.75 -15.43
N GLN A 122 -8.21 8.29 -14.22
CA GLN A 122 -9.12 8.26 -13.08
C GLN A 122 -8.42 8.84 -11.86
N LEU A 123 -9.19 9.17 -10.84
CA LEU A 123 -8.66 9.58 -9.55
C LEU A 123 -9.21 8.65 -8.47
N GLY A 124 -8.30 8.00 -7.74
CA GLY A 124 -8.66 7.13 -6.64
C GLY A 124 -8.15 7.66 -5.32
N GLY A 125 -8.51 6.95 -4.25
CA GLY A 125 -8.04 7.26 -2.92
C GLY A 125 -7.96 6.03 -2.06
N ALA A 126 -7.14 6.09 -1.00
CA ALA A 126 -6.96 4.99 -0.08
C ALA A 126 -6.71 5.52 1.33
N VAL A 127 -7.19 4.77 2.31
CA VAL A 127 -6.94 5.03 3.72
C VAL A 127 -6.63 3.69 4.39
N GLY A 128 -5.62 3.67 5.24
CA GLY A 128 -5.25 2.45 5.91
C GLY A 128 -4.55 2.67 7.23
N ILE A 129 -4.47 1.58 7.98
CA ILE A 129 -3.72 1.53 9.23
C ILE A 129 -2.78 0.33 9.16
N LYS A 130 -1.55 0.51 9.62
CA LYS A 130 -0.54 -0.55 9.56
C LYS A 130 0.28 -0.56 10.84
N TYR A 131 0.84 -1.73 11.13
CA TYR A 131 1.70 -1.95 12.28
C TYR A 131 3.11 -2.27 11.80
N GLN A 132 4.08 -1.56 12.36
CA GLN A 132 5.50 -1.75 12.06
C GLN A 132 6.09 -2.78 13.01
N PHE A 133 6.61 -3.86 12.45
CA PHE A 133 7.26 -4.91 13.23
C PHE A 133 8.70 -4.59 13.59
#